data_11e619ff7e8d0dac18bf2afdb18f7837
#
_entry.id   11e619ff7e8d0dac18bf2afdb18f7837
#
_cell.length_a   1.000
_cell.length_b   1.000
_cell.length_c   1.000
_cell.angle_alpha   90.00
_cell.angle_beta   90.00
_cell.angle_gamma   90.00
#
_symmetry.space_group_name_H-M   'P 1'
#
loop_
_entity.id
_entity.type
_entity.pdbx_description
1 polymer ?
#
loop_
_entity_poly.entity_id
_entity_poly.type
_entity_poly.pdbx_seq_one_letter_code
_entity_poly.pdbx_strand_id
1 'polypeptide(L)'
;GVYSSPHLLRYNERVRIQNQDLPDEIHTASFDFIEKHKTQSLTYFEFSTLSALHLFKQAKLDVVILEVGLGGRLDATNIVDNDLAVITSIDIDHTDFLGSTREEISFEKAGIFRANKPVVIGEPNVPQPMLEQAEKLHCHVSRRDVNWSFKANEQTWMWQSNKVRLENLPFCQIPLANAATALAAVEQLPFDISVETIKRSL
;
A
#
# COMPACT_ATOMS: atom_id res chain seq x y z
N GLY A 1 -5.85 9.42 -4.31
CA GLY A 1 -6.88 8.72 -3.57
C GLY A 1 -6.31 7.66 -2.66
N VAL A 2 -7.00 7.36 -1.59
CA VAL A 2 -6.63 6.30 -0.64
C VAL A 2 -7.86 5.46 -0.35
N TYR A 3 -7.73 4.14 -0.53
CA TYR A 3 -8.70 3.15 -0.05
C TYR A 3 -8.06 2.37 1.09
N SER A 4 -8.69 2.38 2.27
CA SER A 4 -8.18 1.74 3.49
C SER A 4 -9.25 0.94 4.22
N SER A 5 -8.84 -0.02 5.05
CA SER A 5 -9.75 -0.86 5.85
C SER A 5 -9.07 -1.41 7.11
N PRO A 6 -9.86 -1.61 8.19
CA PRO A 6 -11.26 -1.21 8.37
C PRO A 6 -11.41 0.29 8.65
N HIS A 7 -12.63 0.80 8.68
CA HIS A 7 -12.94 2.11 9.28
C HIS A 7 -13.10 1.98 10.80
N LEU A 8 -12.92 3.07 11.52
CA LEU A 8 -13.09 3.11 12.97
C LEU A 8 -14.50 3.56 13.40
N LEU A 9 -14.99 4.63 12.81
CA LEU A 9 -16.28 5.25 13.17
C LEU A 9 -17.27 5.25 12.02
N ARG A 10 -16.83 5.63 10.82
CA ARG A 10 -17.71 5.84 9.67
C ARG A 10 -17.15 5.19 8.41
N TYR A 11 -18.02 4.66 7.58
CA TYR A 11 -17.65 4.06 6.28
C TYR A 11 -16.81 5.01 5.41
N ASN A 12 -17.10 6.31 5.45
CA ASN A 12 -16.44 7.35 4.65
C ASN A 12 -14.91 7.36 4.80
N GLU A 13 -14.40 6.96 5.98
CA GLU A 13 -12.96 6.84 6.25
C GLU A 13 -12.25 5.91 5.27
N ARG A 14 -12.99 4.95 4.66
CA ARG A 14 -12.40 3.97 3.72
C ARG A 14 -11.96 4.56 2.40
N VAL A 15 -12.55 5.67 1.98
CA VAL A 15 -12.28 6.26 0.66
C VAL A 15 -12.01 7.74 0.82
N ARG A 16 -10.75 8.13 0.66
CA ARG A 16 -10.32 9.52 0.76
C ARG A 16 -9.79 10.02 -0.58
N ILE A 17 -10.15 11.24 -0.92
CA ILE A 17 -9.62 11.96 -2.07
C ILE A 17 -9.00 13.26 -1.58
N GLN A 18 -7.73 13.49 -1.91
CA GLN A 18 -6.96 14.65 -1.43
C GLN A 18 -7.02 14.82 0.10
N ASN A 19 -6.87 13.70 0.81
CA ASN A 19 -6.89 13.61 2.27
C ASN A 19 -8.21 14.04 2.93
N GLN A 20 -9.32 13.98 2.20
CA GLN A 20 -10.66 14.28 2.70
C GLN A 20 -11.59 13.09 2.53
N ASP A 21 -12.39 12.82 3.55
CA ASP A 21 -13.48 11.87 3.48
C ASP A 21 -14.56 12.39 2.52
N LEU A 22 -15.13 11.50 1.72
CA LEU A 22 -16.21 11.87 0.81
C LEU A 22 -17.56 11.93 1.55
N PRO A 23 -18.48 12.83 1.14
CA PRO A 23 -19.81 12.90 1.73
C PRO A 23 -20.67 11.68 1.40
N ASP A 24 -21.68 11.42 2.23
CA ASP A 24 -22.55 10.24 2.15
C ASP A 24 -23.24 10.10 0.79
N GLU A 25 -23.63 11.22 0.18
CA GLU A 25 -24.31 11.25 -1.12
C GLU A 25 -23.43 10.68 -2.25
N ILE A 26 -22.14 10.94 -2.19
CA ILE A 26 -21.17 10.43 -3.18
C ILE A 26 -21.04 8.92 -3.04
N HIS A 27 -20.93 8.41 -1.81
CA HIS A 27 -20.90 6.97 -1.54
C HIS A 27 -22.20 6.30 -1.98
N THR A 28 -23.36 6.87 -1.62
CA THR A 28 -24.67 6.34 -1.97
C THR A 28 -24.84 6.25 -3.49
N ALA A 29 -24.47 7.29 -4.23
CA ALA A 29 -24.52 7.28 -5.69
C ALA A 29 -23.61 6.20 -6.30
N SER A 30 -22.42 5.99 -5.74
CA SER A 30 -21.50 4.92 -6.16
C SER A 30 -22.09 3.54 -5.86
N PHE A 31 -22.69 3.34 -4.68
CA PHE A 31 -23.34 2.08 -4.32
C PHE A 31 -24.50 1.76 -5.26
N ASP A 32 -25.35 2.73 -5.58
CA ASP A 32 -26.44 2.57 -6.53
C ASP A 32 -25.93 2.20 -7.94
N PHE A 33 -24.81 2.81 -8.37
CA PHE A 33 -24.16 2.44 -9.62
C PHE A 33 -23.67 0.99 -9.61
N ILE A 34 -22.93 0.54 -8.58
CA ILE A 34 -22.45 -0.82 -8.47
C ILE A 34 -23.61 -1.81 -8.41
N GLU A 35 -24.63 -1.52 -7.59
CA GLU A 35 -25.82 -2.38 -7.47
C GLU A 35 -26.53 -2.61 -8.79
N LYS A 36 -26.66 -1.58 -9.61
CA LYS A 36 -27.29 -1.67 -10.93
C LYS A 36 -26.48 -2.42 -11.99
N HIS A 37 -25.16 -2.48 -11.83
CA HIS A 37 -24.26 -3.06 -12.83
C HIS A 37 -23.66 -4.41 -12.44
N LYS A 38 -23.74 -4.80 -11.17
CA LYS A 38 -23.26 -6.12 -10.75
C LYS A 38 -24.10 -7.23 -11.37
N THR A 39 -23.44 -8.32 -11.77
CA THR A 39 -24.10 -9.49 -12.38
C THR A 39 -24.19 -10.68 -11.42
N GLN A 40 -23.59 -10.57 -10.25
CA GLN A 40 -23.55 -11.61 -9.21
C GLN A 40 -23.47 -11.01 -7.82
N SER A 41 -23.67 -11.83 -6.80
CA SER A 41 -23.50 -11.41 -5.41
C SER A 41 -22.03 -11.07 -5.12
N LEU A 42 -21.83 -10.02 -4.34
CA LEU A 42 -20.52 -9.56 -3.89
C LEU A 42 -20.48 -9.60 -2.36
N THR A 43 -19.35 -9.90 -1.80
CA THR A 43 -19.09 -9.67 -0.39
C THR A 43 -19.06 -8.18 -0.07
N TYR A 44 -19.19 -7.82 1.19
CA TYR A 44 -19.08 -6.43 1.63
C TYR A 44 -17.78 -5.75 1.17
N PHE A 45 -16.65 -6.48 1.27
CA PHE A 45 -15.34 -5.95 0.89
C PHE A 45 -15.20 -5.79 -0.62
N GLU A 46 -15.63 -6.77 -1.41
CA GLU A 46 -15.65 -6.66 -2.88
C GLU A 46 -16.50 -5.50 -3.36
N PHE A 47 -17.69 -5.34 -2.78
CA PHE A 47 -18.59 -4.24 -3.11
C PHE A 47 -17.95 -2.88 -2.78
N SER A 48 -17.35 -2.76 -1.58
CA SER A 48 -16.64 -1.56 -1.14
C SER A 48 -15.45 -1.23 -2.02
N THR A 49 -14.68 -2.25 -2.43
CA THR A 49 -13.53 -2.09 -3.33
C THR A 49 -13.96 -1.58 -4.70
N LEU A 50 -15.01 -2.16 -5.30
CA LEU A 50 -15.53 -1.69 -6.59
C LEU A 50 -16.06 -0.26 -6.49
N SER A 51 -16.73 0.09 -5.40
CA SER A 51 -17.19 1.45 -5.15
C SER A 51 -16.03 2.44 -5.06
N ALA A 52 -14.97 2.10 -4.32
CA ALA A 52 -13.77 2.93 -4.23
C ALA A 52 -13.12 3.15 -5.62
N LEU A 53 -12.93 2.08 -6.39
CA LEU A 53 -12.36 2.15 -7.74
C LEU A 53 -13.22 3.00 -8.69
N HIS A 54 -14.56 2.90 -8.59
CA HIS A 54 -15.48 3.73 -9.35
C HIS A 54 -15.29 5.22 -9.03
N LEU A 55 -15.21 5.58 -7.74
CA LEU A 55 -15.00 6.95 -7.29
C LEU A 55 -13.65 7.50 -7.73
N PHE A 56 -12.57 6.72 -7.60
CA PHE A 56 -11.24 7.12 -8.04
C PHE A 56 -11.16 7.35 -9.55
N LYS A 57 -11.82 6.50 -10.34
CA LYS A 57 -11.91 6.69 -11.80
C LYS A 57 -12.58 8.01 -12.18
N GLN A 58 -13.63 8.41 -11.45
CA GLN A 58 -14.32 9.68 -11.69
C GLN A 58 -13.44 10.89 -11.31
N ALA A 59 -12.65 10.76 -10.23
CA ALA A 59 -11.83 11.85 -9.70
C ALA A 59 -10.56 12.14 -10.51
N LYS A 60 -10.17 11.29 -11.47
CA LYS A 60 -8.97 11.45 -12.35
C LYS A 60 -7.70 11.74 -11.56
N LEU A 61 -7.38 10.87 -10.62
CA LEU A 61 -6.28 11.03 -9.67
C LEU A 61 -4.94 10.66 -10.31
N ASP A 62 -3.86 11.33 -9.89
CA ASP A 62 -2.49 11.01 -10.30
C ASP A 62 -1.97 9.76 -9.59
N VAL A 63 -2.38 9.56 -8.33
CA VAL A 63 -1.99 8.41 -7.49
C VAL A 63 -3.19 7.84 -6.77
N VAL A 64 -3.29 6.51 -6.79
CA VAL A 64 -4.26 5.74 -5.99
C VAL A 64 -3.49 4.77 -5.11
N ILE A 65 -3.75 4.81 -3.81
CA ILE A 65 -3.21 3.88 -2.82
C ILE A 65 -4.33 2.92 -2.41
N LEU A 66 -4.12 1.63 -2.63
CA LEU A 66 -5.05 0.57 -2.27
C LEU A 66 -4.44 -0.24 -1.12
N GLU A 67 -5.04 -0.19 0.06
CA GLU A 67 -4.68 -1.06 1.16
C GLU A 67 -5.33 -2.43 0.96
N VAL A 68 -4.50 -3.47 0.99
CA VAL A 68 -4.95 -4.87 0.98
C VAL A 68 -5.69 -5.17 2.29
N GLY A 69 -6.90 -5.72 2.18
CA GLY A 69 -7.66 -6.08 3.37
C GLY A 69 -7.09 -7.30 4.08
N LEU A 70 -6.73 -8.34 3.31
CA LEU A 70 -6.20 -9.60 3.86
C LEU A 70 -5.29 -10.30 2.84
N GLY A 71 -4.08 -10.65 3.28
CA GLY A 71 -3.13 -11.42 2.47
C GLY A 71 -2.57 -10.63 1.31
N GLY A 72 -3.16 -10.77 0.14
CA GLY A 72 -2.80 -10.07 -1.09
C GLY A 72 -3.31 -10.79 -2.35
N ARG A 73 -2.87 -12.01 -2.59
CA ARG A 73 -3.14 -12.77 -3.82
C ARG A 73 -4.63 -12.88 -4.18
N LEU A 74 -5.47 -13.15 -3.21
CA LEU A 74 -6.92 -13.32 -3.36
C LEU A 74 -7.74 -12.13 -2.84
N ASP A 75 -7.07 -11.03 -2.50
CA ASP A 75 -7.74 -9.82 -2.02
C ASP A 75 -8.46 -9.11 -3.17
N ALA A 76 -9.61 -8.49 -2.88
CA ALA A 76 -10.41 -7.79 -3.89
C ALA A 76 -9.65 -6.61 -4.51
N THR A 77 -8.75 -5.94 -3.78
CA THR A 77 -7.94 -4.86 -4.32
C THR A 77 -6.95 -5.33 -5.39
N ASN A 78 -6.60 -6.62 -5.39
CA ASN A 78 -5.65 -7.20 -6.33
C ASN A 78 -6.22 -7.39 -7.76
N ILE A 79 -7.48 -7.03 -7.98
CA ILE A 79 -8.08 -6.96 -9.33
C ILE A 79 -7.40 -5.89 -10.22
N VAL A 80 -6.77 -4.90 -9.60
CA VAL A 80 -6.07 -3.81 -10.30
C VAL A 80 -4.61 -4.18 -10.53
N ASP A 81 -4.12 -3.99 -11.76
CA ASP A 81 -2.70 -4.07 -12.04
C ASP A 81 -2.00 -2.82 -11.52
N ASN A 82 -1.25 -2.98 -10.44
CA ASN A 82 -0.54 -1.89 -9.80
C ASN A 82 0.74 -1.49 -10.55
N ASP A 83 1.14 -0.22 -10.40
CA ASP A 83 2.42 0.28 -10.90
C ASP A 83 3.55 0.10 -9.88
N LEU A 84 3.21 -0.07 -8.60
CA LEU A 84 4.12 -0.29 -7.50
C LEU A 84 3.44 -1.17 -6.45
N ALA A 85 4.08 -2.24 -6.04
CA ALA A 85 3.67 -3.04 -4.89
C ALA A 85 4.50 -2.67 -3.65
N VAL A 86 3.85 -2.59 -2.49
CA VAL A 86 4.52 -2.30 -1.22
C VAL A 86 4.18 -3.37 -0.19
N ILE A 87 5.20 -3.97 0.40
CA ILE A 87 5.08 -4.86 1.55
C ILE A 87 5.66 -4.13 2.77
N THR A 88 4.85 -3.90 3.78
CA THR A 88 5.26 -3.16 4.99
C THR A 88 6.00 -4.05 5.97
N SER A 89 5.33 -5.11 6.46
CA SER A 89 5.88 -6.09 7.40
C SER A 89 5.23 -7.45 7.17
N ILE A 90 5.88 -8.50 7.65
CA ILE A 90 5.38 -9.87 7.58
C ILE A 90 5.43 -10.45 8.99
N ASP A 91 4.27 -10.68 9.57
CA ASP A 91 4.12 -11.33 10.85
C ASP A 91 3.06 -12.44 10.77
N ILE A 92 3.04 -13.31 11.77
CA ILE A 92 2.05 -14.39 11.85
C ILE A 92 0.74 -13.79 12.35
N ASP A 93 -0.20 -13.63 11.43
CA ASP A 93 -1.55 -13.14 11.70
C ASP A 93 -2.54 -13.79 10.73
N HIS A 94 -3.82 -13.83 11.11
CA HIS A 94 -4.88 -14.42 10.28
C HIS A 94 -4.58 -15.85 9.80
N THR A 95 -4.06 -16.69 10.71
CA THR A 95 -3.56 -18.05 10.40
C THR A 95 -4.59 -18.96 9.75
N ASP A 96 -5.89 -18.76 10.03
CA ASP A 96 -6.98 -19.50 9.43
C ASP A 96 -7.12 -19.27 7.92
N PHE A 97 -6.57 -18.19 7.39
CA PHE A 97 -6.70 -17.79 5.98
C PHE A 97 -5.37 -17.76 5.23
N LEU A 98 -4.30 -17.35 5.89
CA LEU A 98 -3.01 -17.04 5.23
C LEU A 98 -1.95 -18.14 5.44
N GLY A 99 -2.22 -19.08 6.34
CA GLY A 99 -1.26 -20.09 6.75
C GLY A 99 -0.62 -19.80 8.11
N SER A 100 0.11 -20.78 8.63
CA SER A 100 0.67 -20.77 9.98
C SER A 100 2.15 -20.37 10.05
N THR A 101 2.76 -20.12 8.90
CA THR A 101 4.18 -19.75 8.78
C THR A 101 4.36 -18.42 8.06
N ARG A 102 5.48 -17.75 8.33
CA ARG A 102 5.83 -16.51 7.63
C ARG A 102 6.04 -16.74 6.12
N GLU A 103 6.48 -17.92 5.74
CA GLU A 103 6.68 -18.35 4.35
C GLU A 103 5.34 -18.40 3.61
N GLU A 104 4.32 -19.02 4.17
CA GLU A 104 2.97 -19.09 3.61
C GLU A 104 2.35 -17.70 3.49
N ILE A 105 2.41 -16.90 4.56
CA ILE A 105 1.92 -15.52 4.57
C ILE A 105 2.65 -14.67 3.53
N SER A 106 3.97 -14.84 3.39
CA SER A 106 4.75 -14.10 2.41
C SER A 106 4.39 -14.43 0.97
N PHE A 107 4.05 -15.68 0.70
CA PHE A 107 3.55 -16.12 -0.61
C PHE A 107 2.22 -15.43 -0.96
N GLU A 108 1.27 -15.40 -0.02
CA GLU A 108 -0.01 -14.71 -0.23
C GLU A 108 0.17 -13.20 -0.45
N LYS A 109 1.06 -12.56 0.33
CA LYS A 109 1.37 -11.13 0.15
C LYS A 109 2.07 -10.85 -1.17
N ALA A 110 2.99 -11.70 -1.60
CA ALA A 110 3.69 -11.55 -2.89
C ALA A 110 2.78 -11.73 -4.11
N GLY A 111 1.55 -12.20 -3.91
CA GLY A 111 0.53 -12.32 -4.96
C GLY A 111 0.06 -10.99 -5.56
N ILE A 112 0.43 -9.85 -4.95
CA ILE A 112 0.16 -8.53 -5.52
C ILE A 112 1.26 -8.05 -6.50
N PHE A 113 2.36 -8.77 -6.62
CA PHE A 113 3.44 -8.39 -7.54
C PHE A 113 3.00 -8.49 -9.00
N ARG A 114 3.54 -7.63 -9.84
CA ARG A 114 3.31 -7.63 -11.28
C ARG A 114 4.63 -7.71 -12.04
N ALA A 115 4.62 -8.40 -13.18
CA ALA A 115 5.81 -8.62 -13.99
C ALA A 115 6.48 -7.29 -14.40
N ASN A 116 7.80 -7.20 -14.21
CA ASN A 116 8.64 -6.04 -14.53
C ASN A 116 8.24 -4.74 -13.79
N LYS A 117 7.47 -4.83 -12.70
CA LYS A 117 7.08 -3.66 -11.90
C LYS A 117 7.96 -3.51 -10.66
N PRO A 118 8.08 -2.28 -10.12
CA PRO A 118 8.78 -2.06 -8.87
C PRO A 118 8.05 -2.67 -7.68
N VAL A 119 8.82 -3.17 -6.73
CA VAL A 119 8.36 -3.72 -5.46
C VAL A 119 9.20 -3.13 -4.33
N VAL A 120 8.55 -2.52 -3.34
CA VAL A 120 9.21 -2.04 -2.12
C VAL A 120 8.89 -2.98 -0.97
N ILE A 121 9.93 -3.42 -0.25
CA ILE A 121 9.80 -4.33 0.89
C ILE A 121 10.41 -3.69 2.13
N GLY A 122 9.54 -3.35 3.11
CA GLY A 122 9.90 -2.80 4.41
C GLY A 122 10.26 -3.86 5.46
N GLU A 123 9.96 -5.13 5.19
CA GLU A 123 10.34 -6.26 6.04
C GLU A 123 11.86 -6.49 5.96
N PRO A 124 12.60 -6.46 7.09
CA PRO A 124 14.05 -6.69 7.08
C PRO A 124 14.41 -8.16 6.82
N ASN A 125 13.61 -9.10 7.34
CA ASN A 125 13.82 -10.54 7.22
C ASN A 125 12.83 -11.14 6.21
N VAL A 126 13.04 -10.85 4.94
CA VAL A 126 12.14 -11.26 3.86
C VAL A 126 12.17 -12.78 3.67
N PRO A 127 11.03 -13.50 3.81
CA PRO A 127 10.98 -14.92 3.55
C PRO A 127 11.28 -15.26 2.09
N GLN A 128 11.90 -16.42 1.89
CA GLN A 128 12.38 -16.87 0.59
C GLN A 128 11.29 -16.95 -0.49
N PRO A 129 10.05 -17.44 -0.22
CA PRO A 129 9.00 -17.49 -1.25
C PRO A 129 8.64 -16.15 -1.88
N MET A 130 8.75 -15.04 -1.10
CA MET A 130 8.52 -13.70 -1.62
C MET A 130 9.60 -13.27 -2.60
N LEU A 131 10.87 -13.58 -2.31
CA LEU A 131 11.99 -13.28 -3.20
C LEU A 131 11.93 -14.09 -4.49
N GLU A 132 11.59 -15.37 -4.39
CA GLU A 132 11.39 -16.26 -5.56
C GLU A 132 10.26 -15.76 -6.47
N GLN A 133 9.16 -15.30 -5.89
CA GLN A 133 8.06 -14.72 -6.66
C GLN A 133 8.48 -13.42 -7.36
N ALA A 134 9.23 -12.57 -6.69
CA ALA A 134 9.76 -11.34 -7.28
C ALA A 134 10.73 -11.63 -8.42
N GLU A 135 11.62 -12.61 -8.26
CA GLU A 135 12.56 -13.06 -9.28
C GLU A 135 11.83 -13.64 -10.49
N LYS A 136 10.87 -14.54 -10.27
CA LYS A 136 10.03 -15.16 -11.31
C LYS A 136 9.32 -14.12 -12.18
N LEU A 137 8.87 -13.04 -11.56
CA LEU A 137 8.18 -11.93 -12.23
C LEU A 137 9.13 -10.83 -12.74
N HIS A 138 10.44 -11.00 -12.57
CA HIS A 138 11.44 -10.00 -12.93
C HIS A 138 11.16 -8.61 -12.31
N CYS A 139 10.70 -8.59 -11.05
CA CYS A 139 10.37 -7.36 -10.36
C CYS A 139 11.63 -6.52 -10.05
N HIS A 140 11.50 -5.22 -10.05
CA HIS A 140 12.54 -4.30 -9.59
C HIS A 140 12.42 -4.12 -8.07
N VAL A 141 13.12 -4.95 -7.31
CA VAL A 141 12.98 -5.02 -5.85
C VAL A 141 13.83 -3.98 -5.14
N SER A 142 13.18 -3.17 -4.29
CA SER A 142 13.82 -2.20 -3.38
C SER A 142 13.57 -2.64 -1.94
N ARG A 143 14.60 -3.18 -1.27
CA ARG A 143 14.49 -3.80 0.06
C ARG A 143 15.15 -2.94 1.14
N ARG A 144 14.51 -2.93 2.30
CA ARG A 144 15.09 -2.39 3.53
C ARG A 144 16.42 -3.11 3.87
N ASP A 145 17.38 -2.33 4.38
CA ASP A 145 18.71 -2.74 4.79
C ASP A 145 19.59 -3.36 3.67
N VAL A 146 19.10 -3.31 2.40
CA VAL A 146 19.81 -3.71 1.18
C VAL A 146 19.93 -2.53 0.21
N ASN A 147 18.81 -1.97 -0.20
CA ASN A 147 18.74 -0.86 -1.18
C ASN A 147 18.52 0.49 -0.49
N TRP A 148 17.89 0.48 0.66
CA TRP A 148 17.63 1.66 1.50
C TRP A 148 17.66 1.30 2.98
N SER A 149 17.90 2.30 3.82
CA SER A 149 17.93 2.15 5.27
C SER A 149 17.54 3.44 5.97
N PHE A 150 17.25 3.36 7.25
CA PHE A 150 16.99 4.53 8.09
C PHE A 150 17.66 4.35 9.47
N LYS A 151 17.95 5.48 10.10
CA LYS A 151 18.47 5.54 11.47
C LYS A 151 17.86 6.72 12.19
N ALA A 152 17.58 6.56 13.48
CA ALA A 152 17.05 7.61 14.33
C ALA A 152 18.05 7.93 15.46
N ASN A 153 18.01 9.18 15.91
CA ASN A 153 18.58 9.63 17.18
C ASN A 153 17.43 10.20 18.06
N GLU A 154 17.74 10.90 19.12
CA GLU A 154 16.74 11.43 20.06
C GLU A 154 15.84 12.55 19.47
N GLN A 155 16.30 13.25 18.45
CA GLN A 155 15.62 14.46 17.94
C GLN A 155 15.10 14.33 16.52
N THR A 156 15.81 13.55 15.69
CA THR A 156 15.52 13.44 14.26
C THR A 156 15.84 12.03 13.77
N TRP A 157 15.50 11.77 12.53
CA TRP A 157 15.91 10.57 11.83
C TRP A 157 16.47 10.89 10.44
N MET A 158 17.15 9.93 9.87
CA MET A 158 17.65 9.98 8.50
C MET A 158 17.17 8.78 7.72
N TRP A 159 16.99 8.96 6.44
CA TRP A 159 16.70 7.92 5.47
C TRP A 159 17.71 8.00 4.31
N GLN A 160 18.15 6.87 3.79
CA GLN A 160 19.05 6.85 2.66
C GLN A 160 18.76 5.67 1.73
N SER A 161 18.97 5.89 0.44
CA SER A 161 19.06 4.88 -0.60
C SER A 161 20.39 5.02 -1.37
N ASN A 162 20.52 4.28 -2.46
CA ASN A 162 21.64 4.45 -3.39
C ASN A 162 21.56 5.75 -4.22
N LYS A 163 20.38 6.42 -4.22
CA LYS A 163 20.11 7.62 -5.03
C LYS A 163 20.14 8.90 -4.21
N VAL A 164 19.62 8.86 -2.98
CA VAL A 164 19.43 10.06 -2.15
C VAL A 164 19.65 9.76 -0.67
N ARG A 165 20.08 10.80 0.05
CA ARG A 165 20.19 10.79 1.50
C ARG A 165 19.40 11.97 2.06
N LEU A 166 18.43 11.68 2.92
CA LEU A 166 17.58 12.64 3.60
C LEU A 166 17.98 12.70 5.07
N GLU A 167 18.40 13.87 5.51
CA GLU A 167 18.87 14.09 6.89
C GLU A 167 17.93 15.04 7.65
N ASN A 168 17.99 14.95 8.98
CA ASN A 168 17.21 15.80 9.88
C ASN A 168 15.72 15.77 9.56
N LEU A 169 15.18 14.56 9.34
CA LEU A 169 13.76 14.35 9.17
C LEU A 169 13.06 14.46 10.52
N PRO A 170 11.90 15.13 10.61
CA PRO A 170 11.10 15.18 11.83
C PRO A 170 10.46 13.82 12.09
N PHE A 171 10.24 13.48 13.36
CA PHE A 171 9.45 12.31 13.70
C PHE A 171 7.99 12.51 13.30
N CYS A 172 7.36 11.44 12.83
CA CYS A 172 5.94 11.37 12.49
C CYS A 172 5.15 10.58 13.54
N GLN A 173 3.82 10.65 13.45
CA GLN A 173 2.92 9.94 14.40
C GLN A 173 2.76 8.45 14.06
N ILE A 174 3.20 8.01 12.88
CA ILE A 174 3.16 6.61 12.45
C ILE A 174 4.46 5.89 12.81
N PRO A 175 4.48 4.55 12.87
CA PRO A 175 5.70 3.80 13.08
C PRO A 175 6.80 4.18 12.08
N LEU A 176 8.00 4.46 12.57
CA LEU A 176 9.11 4.96 11.76
C LEU A 176 9.47 4.04 10.59
N ALA A 177 9.36 2.73 10.79
CA ALA A 177 9.57 1.75 9.71
C ALA A 177 8.58 1.92 8.57
N ASN A 178 7.33 2.28 8.87
CA ASN A 178 6.30 2.53 7.85
C ASN A 178 6.59 3.85 7.10
N ALA A 179 6.97 4.90 7.82
CA ALA A 179 7.39 6.15 7.18
C ALA A 179 8.61 5.95 6.25
N ALA A 180 9.59 5.18 6.70
CA ALA A 180 10.78 4.85 5.90
C ALA A 180 10.42 4.02 4.66
N THR A 181 9.48 3.08 4.78
CA THR A 181 8.96 2.29 3.65
C THR A 181 8.18 3.18 2.67
N ALA A 182 7.41 4.14 3.18
CA ALA A 182 6.72 5.12 2.34
C ALA A 182 7.70 5.99 1.54
N LEU A 183 8.81 6.43 2.12
CA LEU A 183 9.86 7.16 1.38
C LEU A 183 10.48 6.29 0.28
N ALA A 184 10.72 5.01 0.55
CA ALA A 184 11.20 4.07 -0.46
C ALA A 184 10.18 3.87 -1.60
N ALA A 185 8.88 3.87 -1.29
CA ALA A 185 7.81 3.81 -2.29
C ALA A 185 7.76 5.10 -3.14
N VAL A 186 7.83 6.26 -2.51
CA VAL A 186 7.85 7.57 -3.19
C VAL A 186 9.03 7.68 -4.16
N GLU A 187 10.21 7.15 -3.79
CA GLU A 187 11.40 7.15 -4.66
C GLU A 187 11.19 6.34 -5.97
N GLN A 188 10.25 5.39 -5.99
CA GLN A 188 9.93 4.59 -7.19
C GLN A 188 8.89 5.24 -8.10
N LEU A 189 8.23 6.31 -7.65
CA LEU A 189 7.20 7.02 -8.42
C LEU A 189 7.84 8.05 -9.38
N PRO A 190 7.19 8.34 -10.51
CA PRO A 190 7.71 9.28 -11.52
C PRO A 190 7.45 10.75 -11.12
N PHE A 191 7.56 11.09 -9.84
CA PHE A 191 7.33 12.46 -9.33
C PHE A 191 8.60 13.02 -8.73
N ASP A 192 8.89 14.28 -9.06
CA ASP A 192 9.96 15.03 -8.40
C ASP A 192 9.38 15.71 -7.15
N ILE A 193 9.68 15.14 -5.98
CA ILE A 193 9.17 15.63 -4.69
C ILE A 193 10.33 16.24 -3.91
N SER A 194 10.22 17.54 -3.60
CA SER A 194 11.25 18.24 -2.86
C SER A 194 11.42 17.70 -1.43
N VAL A 195 12.65 17.78 -0.92
CA VAL A 195 12.96 17.40 0.48
C VAL A 195 12.12 18.20 1.48
N GLU A 196 11.81 19.44 1.17
CA GLU A 196 10.96 20.30 2.01
C GLU A 196 9.53 19.78 2.06
N THR A 197 8.98 19.35 0.93
CA THR A 197 7.66 18.72 0.87
C THR A 197 7.62 17.43 1.68
N ILE A 198 8.66 16.60 1.56
CA ILE A 198 8.79 15.37 2.37
C ILE A 198 8.78 15.71 3.86
N LYS A 199 9.62 16.64 4.31
CA LYS A 199 9.70 17.05 5.72
C LYS A 199 8.40 17.60 6.28
N ARG A 200 7.63 18.31 5.47
CA ARG A 200 6.32 18.82 5.87
C ARG A 200 5.23 17.76 5.96
N SER A 201 5.41 16.66 5.23
CA SER A 201 4.43 15.55 5.17
C SER A 201 4.63 14.50 6.26
N LEU A 202 5.80 14.53 6.93
CA LEU A 202 6.13 13.69 8.08
C LEU A 202 5.62 14.30 9.39
#